data_2a1d9886ccf8fba62d66f14346372881
#
_entry.id   2a1d9886ccf8fba62d66f14346372881
#
_cell.length_a   1.000
_cell.length_b   1.000
_cell.length_c   1.000
_cell.angle_alpha   90.00
_cell.angle_beta   90.00
_cell.angle_gamma   90.00
#
_symmetry.space_group_name_H-M   'P 1'
#
loop_
_entity.id
_entity.type
_entity.pdbx_description
1 polymer ?
#
loop_
_entity_poly.entity_id
_entity_poly.type
_entity_poly.pdbx_seq_one_letter_code
_entity_poly.pdbx_strand_id
1 'polypeptide(L)'
;MKCIEYVRLDEVDPAGLATLLNRKKIREHLIDHRLFTVDTVKQWVRKKLEEGALPGCTVRAILADHQLAGWCGLQLAENKYEIAIVIDESHWGLGVRIFHDVMGWARDLGHEEVLIHLLHTRPEYRFLRKIAKNVYKSEILGNEFTTYELAVRKDA
;
A
#
# COMPACT_ATOMS: atom_id res chain seq x y z
N MET A 1 -19.23 -1.48 12.56
CA MET A 1 -17.90 -0.94 12.19
C MET A 1 -16.88 -2.05 12.20
N LYS A 2 -16.08 -2.18 11.14
CA LYS A 2 -15.06 -3.24 11.09
C LYS A 2 -13.87 -2.88 11.95
N CYS A 3 -13.32 -3.89 12.63
CA CYS A 3 -12.10 -3.75 13.41
C CYS A 3 -10.90 -3.98 12.49
N ILE A 4 -10.03 -2.99 12.36
CA ILE A 4 -8.82 -3.09 11.54
C ILE A 4 -7.62 -3.35 12.44
N GLU A 5 -6.82 -4.36 12.08
CA GLU A 5 -5.57 -4.66 12.75
C GLU A 5 -4.45 -4.71 11.71
N TYR A 6 -3.27 -4.28 12.11
CA TYR A 6 -2.08 -4.32 11.27
C TYR A 6 -1.08 -5.28 11.91
N VAL A 7 -0.70 -6.30 11.16
CA VAL A 7 0.22 -7.32 11.65
C VAL A 7 1.39 -7.50 10.69
N ARG A 8 2.43 -8.19 11.13
CA ARG A 8 3.56 -8.47 10.24
C ARG A 8 3.11 -9.39 9.11
N LEU A 9 3.70 -9.21 7.93
CA LEU A 9 3.35 -10.04 6.76
C LEU A 9 3.62 -11.53 6.99
N ASP A 10 4.61 -11.86 7.81
CA ASP A 10 4.93 -13.26 8.11
C ASP A 10 4.04 -13.90 9.18
N GLU A 11 3.12 -13.11 9.75
CA GLU A 11 2.15 -13.63 10.71
C GLU A 11 0.85 -14.11 10.04
N VAL A 12 0.69 -13.84 8.73
CA VAL A 12 -0.51 -14.29 7.99
C VAL A 12 -0.20 -15.55 7.20
N ASP A 13 -1.26 -16.34 6.92
CA ASP A 13 -1.12 -17.56 6.16
C ASP A 13 -0.64 -17.27 4.74
N PRO A 14 0.52 -17.85 4.31
CA PRO A 14 1.03 -17.63 2.97
C PRO A 14 0.05 -18.01 1.85
N ALA A 15 -0.67 -19.11 2.02
CA ALA A 15 -1.65 -19.53 1.01
C ALA A 15 -2.78 -18.51 0.87
N GLY A 16 -3.26 -17.97 2.00
CA GLY A 16 -4.28 -16.93 2.00
C GLY A 16 -3.79 -15.64 1.35
N LEU A 17 -2.55 -15.26 1.61
CA LEU A 17 -1.95 -14.08 1.01
C LEU A 17 -1.77 -14.26 -0.51
N ALA A 18 -1.29 -15.42 -0.95
CA ALA A 18 -1.17 -15.73 -2.38
C ALA A 18 -2.53 -15.64 -3.07
N THR A 19 -3.57 -16.22 -2.47
CA THR A 19 -4.93 -16.16 -3.00
C THR A 19 -5.40 -14.71 -3.16
N LEU A 20 -5.17 -13.88 -2.16
CA LEU A 20 -5.56 -12.47 -2.19
C LEU A 20 -4.82 -11.72 -3.30
N LEU A 21 -3.49 -11.85 -3.37
CA LEU A 21 -2.68 -11.14 -4.36
C LEU A 21 -2.95 -11.60 -5.79
N ASN A 22 -3.45 -12.83 -5.98
CA ASN A 22 -3.79 -13.37 -7.28
C ASN A 22 -5.19 -12.98 -7.76
N ARG A 23 -5.99 -12.33 -6.94
CA ARG A 23 -7.34 -11.94 -7.33
C ARG A 23 -7.31 -10.95 -8.49
N LYS A 24 -8.19 -11.17 -9.46
CA LYS A 24 -8.22 -10.37 -10.68
C LYS A 24 -8.33 -8.87 -10.40
N LYS A 25 -9.20 -8.45 -9.48
CA LYS A 25 -9.38 -7.03 -9.15
C LYS A 25 -8.15 -6.40 -8.53
N ILE A 26 -7.38 -7.13 -7.77
CA ILE A 26 -6.11 -6.64 -7.24
C ILE A 26 -5.09 -6.52 -8.36
N ARG A 27 -4.96 -7.55 -9.20
CA ARG A 27 -3.98 -7.56 -10.29
C ARG A 27 -4.26 -6.49 -11.35
N GLU A 28 -5.52 -6.14 -11.59
CA GLU A 28 -5.89 -5.10 -12.55
C GLU A 28 -5.31 -3.73 -12.20
N HIS A 29 -5.05 -3.47 -10.93
CA HIS A 29 -4.59 -2.16 -10.45
C HIS A 29 -3.15 -2.17 -9.98
N LEU A 30 -2.40 -3.22 -10.31
CA LEU A 30 -0.99 -3.36 -9.98
C LEU A 30 -0.19 -3.62 -11.26
N ILE A 31 1.10 -3.41 -11.18
CA ILE A 31 2.01 -3.79 -12.26
C ILE A 31 1.96 -5.30 -12.42
N ASP A 32 1.91 -5.78 -13.66
CA ASP A 32 1.83 -7.19 -13.95
C ASP A 32 2.92 -8.01 -13.26
N HIS A 33 2.51 -9.12 -12.70
CA HIS A 33 3.42 -10.11 -12.13
C HIS A 33 2.84 -11.50 -12.38
N ARG A 34 3.68 -12.51 -12.28
CA ARG A 34 3.21 -13.89 -12.38
C ARG A 34 2.32 -14.21 -11.19
N LEU A 35 1.40 -15.17 -11.37
CA LEU A 35 0.59 -15.65 -10.26
C LEU A 35 1.50 -16.20 -9.16
N PHE A 36 1.17 -15.85 -7.92
CA PHE A 36 1.92 -16.34 -6.78
C PHE A 36 1.57 -17.78 -6.46
N THR A 37 2.59 -18.56 -6.15
CA THR A 37 2.45 -19.83 -5.46
C THR A 37 2.73 -19.58 -3.98
N VAL A 38 2.56 -20.58 -3.13
CA VAL A 38 2.93 -20.47 -1.71
C VAL A 38 4.42 -20.14 -1.59
N ASP A 39 5.28 -20.79 -2.39
CA ASP A 39 6.72 -20.54 -2.35
C ASP A 39 7.09 -19.14 -2.81
N THR A 40 6.52 -18.67 -3.91
CA THR A 40 6.86 -17.34 -4.42
C THR A 40 6.28 -16.24 -3.52
N VAL A 41 5.13 -16.45 -2.90
CA VAL A 41 4.61 -15.45 -1.94
C VAL A 41 5.48 -15.38 -0.69
N LYS A 42 6.05 -16.49 -0.24
CA LYS A 42 7.00 -16.48 0.89
C LYS A 42 8.25 -15.66 0.55
N GLN A 43 8.75 -15.78 -0.67
CA GLN A 43 9.88 -14.97 -1.13
C GLN A 43 9.52 -13.49 -1.18
N TRP A 44 8.33 -13.17 -1.68
CA TRP A 44 7.80 -11.81 -1.72
C TRP A 44 7.69 -11.22 -0.31
N VAL A 45 7.15 -12.00 0.64
CA VAL A 45 7.03 -11.57 2.05
C VAL A 45 8.41 -11.26 2.63
N ARG A 46 9.39 -12.15 2.39
CA ARG A 46 10.74 -11.96 2.91
C ARG A 46 11.34 -10.65 2.40
N LYS A 47 11.17 -10.38 1.11
CA LYS A 47 11.65 -9.15 0.49
C LYS A 47 10.95 -7.93 1.09
N LYS A 48 9.63 -8.01 1.30
CA LYS A 48 8.86 -6.90 1.90
C LYS A 48 9.28 -6.65 3.35
N LEU A 49 9.59 -7.69 4.11
CA LEU A 49 10.08 -7.52 5.47
C LEU A 49 11.43 -6.80 5.49
N GLU A 50 12.32 -7.11 4.54
CA GLU A 50 13.60 -6.44 4.41
C GLU A 50 13.40 -4.96 4.05
N GLU A 51 12.54 -4.67 3.07
CA GLU A 51 12.21 -3.31 2.69
C GLU A 51 11.58 -2.52 3.84
N GLY A 52 10.67 -3.15 4.58
CA GLY A 52 9.99 -2.53 5.72
C GLY A 52 10.89 -2.30 6.93
N ALA A 53 12.06 -2.94 6.96
CA ALA A 53 13.03 -2.74 8.04
C ALA A 53 13.98 -1.55 7.78
N LEU A 54 13.95 -0.98 6.57
CA LEU A 54 14.76 0.20 6.27
C LEU A 54 14.30 1.40 7.08
N PRO A 55 15.21 2.33 7.44
CA PRO A 55 14.81 3.54 8.15
C PRO A 55 13.71 4.29 7.42
N GLY A 56 12.69 4.71 8.13
CA GLY A 56 11.56 5.44 7.55
C GLY A 56 10.52 4.58 6.83
N CYS A 57 10.70 3.26 6.83
CA CYS A 57 9.79 2.33 6.17
C CYS A 57 9.01 1.48 7.17
N THR A 58 7.87 0.98 6.73
CA THR A 58 7.11 -0.02 7.48
C THR A 58 6.19 -0.73 6.50
N VAL A 59 5.96 -2.02 6.70
CA VAL A 59 5.05 -2.82 5.87
C VAL A 59 4.24 -3.71 6.80
N ARG A 60 2.93 -3.75 6.59
CA ARG A 60 2.01 -4.55 7.42
C ARG A 60 0.95 -5.22 6.57
N ALA A 61 0.50 -6.38 7.02
CA ALA A 61 -0.73 -6.99 6.51
C ALA A 61 -1.91 -6.33 7.21
N ILE A 62 -3.04 -6.26 6.54
CA ILE A 62 -4.26 -5.66 7.05
C ILE A 62 -5.27 -6.75 7.34
N LEU A 63 -5.75 -6.82 8.57
CA LEU A 63 -6.85 -7.69 8.95
C LEU A 63 -8.08 -6.84 9.22
N ALA A 64 -9.21 -7.23 8.65
CA ALA A 64 -10.50 -6.62 8.91
C ALA A 64 -11.39 -7.68 9.56
N ASP A 65 -11.80 -7.46 10.81
CA ASP A 65 -12.54 -8.45 11.61
C ASP A 65 -11.85 -9.82 11.57
N HIS A 66 -10.53 -9.83 11.76
CA HIS A 66 -9.67 -11.03 11.79
C HIS A 66 -9.49 -11.74 10.45
N GLN A 67 -9.98 -11.14 9.35
CA GLN A 67 -9.80 -11.72 8.01
C GLN A 67 -8.79 -10.88 7.22
N LEU A 68 -7.94 -11.57 6.46
CA LEU A 68 -6.94 -10.88 5.63
C LEU A 68 -7.65 -10.02 4.57
N ALA A 69 -7.39 -8.72 4.60
CA ALA A 69 -8.00 -7.75 3.68
C ALA A 69 -7.00 -7.18 2.67
N GLY A 70 -5.71 -7.22 2.98
CA GLY A 70 -4.70 -6.66 2.10
C GLY A 70 -3.39 -6.40 2.81
N TRP A 71 -2.62 -5.45 2.28
CA TRP A 71 -1.38 -5.00 2.91
C TRP A 71 -1.18 -3.51 2.62
N CYS A 72 -0.35 -2.89 3.43
CA CYS A 72 -0.04 -1.48 3.26
C CYS A 72 1.33 -1.17 3.84
N GLY A 73 1.84 0.00 3.51
CA GLY A 73 3.09 0.44 4.10
C GLY A 73 3.66 1.71 3.50
N LEU A 74 4.83 2.04 4.00
CA LEU A 74 5.68 3.11 3.51
C LEU A 74 6.96 2.46 3.00
N GLN A 75 7.27 2.69 1.73
CA GLN A 75 8.42 2.09 1.07
C GLN A 75 9.33 3.15 0.49
N LEU A 76 10.61 2.86 0.43
CA LEU A 76 11.59 3.75 -0.19
C LEU A 76 11.73 3.36 -1.66
N ALA A 77 11.54 4.30 -2.57
CA ALA A 77 11.74 4.13 -4.00
C ALA A 77 12.43 5.36 -4.56
N GLU A 78 13.60 5.17 -5.17
CA GLU A 78 14.35 6.26 -5.81
C GLU A 78 14.54 7.49 -4.91
N ASN A 79 14.95 7.27 -3.67
CA ASN A 79 15.19 8.33 -2.67
C ASN A 79 13.92 9.06 -2.20
N LYS A 80 12.75 8.55 -2.53
CA LYS A 80 11.47 9.09 -2.05
C LYS A 80 10.68 7.99 -1.37
N TYR A 81 9.90 8.39 -0.36
CA TYR A 81 9.03 7.43 0.34
C TYR A 81 7.64 7.47 -0.26
N GLU A 82 7.10 6.28 -0.48
CA GLU A 82 5.78 6.15 -1.08
C GLU A 82 4.86 5.31 -0.20
N ILE A 83 3.57 5.64 -0.26
CA ILE A 83 2.53 4.86 0.39
C ILE A 83 2.08 3.77 -0.58
N ALA A 84 1.97 2.54 -0.07
CA ALA A 84 1.36 1.44 -0.79
C ALA A 84 0.14 0.99 0.00
N ILE A 85 -1.00 0.84 -0.67
CA ILE A 85 -2.22 0.29 -0.09
C ILE A 85 -2.84 -0.64 -1.12
N VAL A 86 -2.93 -1.92 -0.77
CA VAL A 86 -3.52 -2.95 -1.62
C VAL A 86 -4.59 -3.64 -0.81
N ILE A 87 -5.85 -3.47 -1.19
CA ILE A 87 -7.00 -3.96 -0.44
C ILE A 87 -7.88 -4.79 -1.35
N ASP A 88 -8.38 -5.92 -0.85
CA ASP A 88 -9.35 -6.74 -1.53
C ASP A 88 -10.64 -5.95 -1.77
N GLU A 89 -11.25 -6.18 -2.93
CA GLU A 89 -12.47 -5.51 -3.36
C GLU A 89 -13.58 -5.50 -2.29
N SER A 90 -13.76 -6.61 -1.58
CA SER A 90 -14.77 -6.71 -0.53
C SER A 90 -14.53 -5.75 0.65
N HIS A 91 -13.34 -5.14 0.73
CA HIS A 91 -12.97 -4.24 1.81
C HIS A 91 -12.62 -2.83 1.33
N TRP A 92 -12.93 -2.47 0.08
CA TRP A 92 -12.57 -1.17 -0.48
C TRP A 92 -13.08 0.03 0.32
N GLY A 93 -14.20 -0.11 1.01
CA GLY A 93 -14.73 0.96 1.86
C GLY A 93 -13.80 1.36 3.01
N LEU A 94 -12.76 0.57 3.30
CA LEU A 94 -11.80 0.86 4.36
C LEU A 94 -10.58 1.66 3.89
N GLY A 95 -10.47 1.92 2.59
CA GLY A 95 -9.29 2.53 2.00
C GLY A 95 -8.92 3.90 2.59
N VAL A 96 -9.89 4.76 2.79
CA VAL A 96 -9.65 6.11 3.34
C VAL A 96 -9.14 6.02 4.77
N ARG A 97 -9.72 5.17 5.58
CA ARG A 97 -9.28 4.97 6.97
C ARG A 97 -7.85 4.44 7.03
N ILE A 98 -7.55 3.44 6.19
CA ILE A 98 -6.21 2.86 6.12
C ILE A 98 -5.21 3.92 5.65
N PHE A 99 -5.59 4.73 4.66
CA PHE A 99 -4.77 5.83 4.20
C PHE A 99 -4.39 6.78 5.35
N HIS A 100 -5.37 7.17 6.16
CA HIS A 100 -5.11 8.05 7.30
C HIS A 100 -4.21 7.38 8.35
N ASP A 101 -4.37 6.08 8.58
CA ASP A 101 -3.51 5.35 9.50
C ASP A 101 -2.05 5.35 9.02
N VAL A 102 -1.84 5.10 7.71
CA VAL A 102 -0.50 5.09 7.12
C VAL A 102 0.11 6.51 7.14
N MET A 103 -0.69 7.55 6.91
CA MET A 103 -0.21 8.93 7.05
C MET A 103 0.22 9.24 8.48
N GLY A 104 -0.47 8.68 9.47
CA GLY A 104 -0.05 8.77 10.88
C GLY A 104 1.30 8.12 11.12
N TRP A 105 1.54 6.96 10.50
CA TRP A 105 2.86 6.30 10.58
C TRP A 105 3.95 7.16 9.94
N ALA A 106 3.65 7.78 8.80
CA ALA A 106 4.59 8.67 8.13
C ALA A 106 4.97 9.85 9.04
N ARG A 107 3.98 10.43 9.71
CA ARG A 107 4.23 11.49 10.67
C ARG A 107 5.12 11.01 11.83
N ASP A 108 4.80 9.85 12.39
CA ASP A 108 5.55 9.29 13.53
C ASP A 108 6.99 8.93 13.14
N LEU A 109 7.22 8.56 11.88
CA LEU A 109 8.55 8.26 11.36
C LEU A 109 9.32 9.52 10.93
N GLY A 110 8.70 10.71 11.03
CA GLY A 110 9.37 11.98 10.76
C GLY A 110 9.37 12.42 9.30
N HIS A 111 8.53 11.84 8.45
CA HIS A 111 8.44 12.27 7.05
C HIS A 111 7.79 13.64 6.91
N GLU A 112 8.30 14.45 6.00
CA GLU A 112 7.69 15.73 5.64
C GLU A 112 6.78 15.58 4.42
N GLU A 113 7.13 14.63 3.55
CA GLU A 113 6.41 14.39 2.31
C GLU A 113 6.44 12.91 1.96
N VAL A 114 5.33 12.42 1.43
CA VAL A 114 5.25 11.06 0.88
C VAL A 114 4.50 11.11 -0.45
N LEU A 115 4.74 10.12 -1.30
CA LEU A 115 4.07 9.99 -2.58
C LEU A 115 3.07 8.84 -2.53
N ILE A 116 2.03 8.92 -3.34
CA ILE A 116 1.23 7.74 -3.65
C ILE A 116 1.04 7.67 -5.16
N HIS A 117 1.33 6.51 -5.74
CA HIS A 117 1.21 6.26 -7.17
C HIS A 117 0.02 5.35 -7.41
N LEU A 118 -0.92 5.80 -8.24
CA LEU A 118 -2.07 4.99 -8.61
C LEU A 118 -2.01 4.69 -10.11
N LEU A 119 -2.07 3.39 -10.45
CA LEU A 119 -2.04 2.95 -11.84
C LEU A 119 -3.23 3.55 -12.60
N HIS A 120 -3.04 3.86 -13.87
CA HIS A 120 -4.06 4.52 -14.72
C HIS A 120 -5.40 3.77 -14.77
N THR A 121 -5.41 2.47 -14.46
CA THR A 121 -6.65 1.67 -14.39
C THR A 121 -7.52 2.00 -13.19
N ARG A 122 -6.97 2.70 -12.19
CA ARG A 122 -7.72 3.07 -10.98
C ARG A 122 -8.48 4.36 -11.19
N PRO A 123 -9.69 4.49 -10.59
CA PRO A 123 -10.39 5.75 -10.66
C PRO A 123 -9.64 6.83 -9.88
N GLU A 124 -9.82 8.07 -10.28
CA GLU A 124 -9.24 9.19 -9.58
C GLU A 124 -9.99 9.41 -8.27
N TYR A 125 -9.25 9.60 -7.19
CA TYR A 125 -9.83 9.85 -5.87
C TYR A 125 -9.80 11.34 -5.57
N ARG A 126 -11.00 11.93 -5.44
CA ARG A 126 -11.14 13.37 -5.17
C ARG A 126 -10.46 13.80 -3.88
N PHE A 127 -10.53 12.97 -2.83
CA PHE A 127 -9.92 13.34 -1.56
C PHE A 127 -8.40 13.46 -1.67
N LEU A 128 -7.75 12.62 -2.48
CA LEU A 128 -6.30 12.73 -2.71
C LEU A 128 -5.96 14.00 -3.46
N ARG A 129 -6.74 14.34 -4.48
CA ARG A 129 -6.51 15.56 -5.26
C ARG A 129 -6.67 16.81 -4.39
N LYS A 130 -7.60 16.78 -3.45
CA LYS A 130 -7.83 17.92 -2.55
C LYS A 130 -6.68 18.16 -1.59
N ILE A 131 -6.04 17.11 -1.10
CA ILE A 131 -4.97 17.22 -0.09
C ILE A 131 -3.57 17.22 -0.67
N ALA A 132 -3.42 16.86 -1.94
CA ALA A 132 -2.11 16.78 -2.59
C ALA A 132 -1.56 18.18 -2.84
N LYS A 133 -0.24 18.35 -2.60
CA LYS A 133 0.47 19.57 -2.96
C LYS A 133 0.63 19.66 -4.47
N ASN A 134 0.74 18.51 -5.12
CA ASN A 134 0.95 18.41 -6.55
C ASN A 134 0.42 17.07 -7.05
N VAL A 135 -0.10 17.06 -8.29
CA VAL A 135 -0.61 15.83 -8.92
C VAL A 135 -0.08 15.81 -10.34
N TYR A 136 0.57 14.73 -10.74
CA TYR A 136 1.12 14.63 -12.08
C TYR A 136 1.14 13.20 -12.58
N LYS A 137 1.28 13.07 -13.90
CA LYS A 137 1.44 11.75 -14.53
C LYS A 137 2.89 11.34 -14.48
N SER A 138 3.13 10.06 -14.23
CA SER A 138 4.46 9.49 -14.24
C SER A 138 4.45 8.13 -14.92
N GLU A 139 5.60 7.70 -15.40
CA GLU A 139 5.74 6.39 -16.02
C GLU A 139 6.71 5.58 -15.16
N ILE A 140 6.25 4.40 -14.71
CA ILE A 140 7.04 3.53 -13.86
C ILE A 140 6.97 2.13 -14.48
N LEU A 141 8.13 1.55 -14.80
CA LEU A 141 8.23 0.23 -15.42
C LEU A 141 7.31 0.08 -16.65
N GLY A 142 7.23 1.13 -17.47
CA GLY A 142 6.44 1.12 -18.68
C GLY A 142 4.94 1.35 -18.51
N ASN A 143 4.49 1.62 -17.30
CA ASN A 143 3.08 1.85 -17.01
C ASN A 143 2.84 3.30 -16.59
N GLU A 144 1.69 3.85 -16.98
CA GLU A 144 1.31 5.20 -16.62
C GLU A 144 0.62 5.23 -15.25
N PHE A 145 1.10 6.11 -14.38
CA PHE A 145 0.55 6.31 -13.04
C PHE A 145 0.15 7.77 -12.87
N THR A 146 -0.81 8.00 -11.99
CA THR A 146 -1.06 9.33 -11.44
C THR A 146 -0.35 9.37 -10.08
N THR A 147 0.52 10.35 -9.92
CA THR A 147 1.31 10.51 -8.69
C THR A 147 0.80 11.70 -7.90
N TYR A 148 0.56 11.47 -6.63
CA TYR A 148 0.12 12.52 -5.68
C TYR A 148 1.25 12.77 -4.70
N GLU A 149 1.69 14.04 -4.61
CA GLU A 149 2.66 14.46 -3.60
C GLU A 149 1.89 14.95 -2.39
N LEU A 150 2.11 14.34 -1.25
CA LEU A 150 1.34 14.60 -0.05
C LEU A 150 2.24 15.16 1.06
N ALA A 151 1.85 16.30 1.62
CA ALA A 151 2.52 16.82 2.80
C ALA A 151 2.08 16.04 4.02
N VAL A 152 3.04 15.62 4.83
CA VAL A 152 2.75 14.95 6.10
C VAL A 152 2.59 16.02 7.16
N ARG A 153 1.39 16.10 7.75
CA ARG A 153 1.14 17.10 8.79
C ARG A 153 1.89 16.76 10.05
N LYS A 154 2.71 17.69 10.48
CA LYS A 154 3.30 17.64 11.81
C LYS A 154 2.17 17.98 12.77
N ASP A 155 1.68 17.02 13.50
CA ASP A 155 0.67 17.16 14.34
C ASP A 155 0.21 18.29 15.02
N ALA A 156 -0.92 18.37 15.25
CA ALA A 156 -1.53 19.39 16.03
C ALA A 156 -1.36 19.23 17.50
#